data_742f6cbc0560b7a031ea7b0db668b5b4
#
_entry.id   742f6cbc0560b7a031ea7b0db668b5b4
#
_cell.length_a   1.000
_cell.length_b   1.000
_cell.length_c   1.000
_cell.angle_alpha   90.00
_cell.angle_beta   90.00
_cell.angle_gamma   90.00
#
_symmetry.space_group_name_H-M   'P 1'
#
loop_
_entity.id
_entity.type
_entity.pdbx_description
1 polymer ?
#
loop_
_entity_poly.entity_id
_entity_poly.type
_entity_poly.pdbx_seq_one_letter_code
_entity_poly.pdbx_strand_id
1 'polypeptide(L)'
;EQQAARAALEHAVTDRRRTRARMQKEHDAAQRRSAQTLRTVDTLNIASFERVKYKGAAKERPGALRRQHREQNSSLNAAVQQARERVEEETPVMFTLPGSEVAAGKQVLVVESLQLDHAPAAPLNWRIDGPMRIALKGPNGCGKTTLLKTLLGLEQAASGDVRLSVSAAYLDQHLTQLDLSLSVMAHLSLEDTPLDEGLLRTRLAQLQLGADKVTLPLSALSGGERLKAALACVLWRREPAQLLLLDEPTNHLDLASTQAIESALAAFPGAMLVVSHDEAFLQGLKLTHSLAWRETSWHFSLL
;
A
#
# COMPACT_ATOMS: atom_id res chain seq x y z
N GLU A 1 -24.93 -17.94 -8.99
CA GLU A 1 -23.86 -17.32 -9.81
C GLU A 1 -22.92 -16.46 -8.96
N GLN A 2 -23.41 -15.58 -8.08
CA GLN A 2 -22.59 -14.72 -7.22
C GLN A 2 -21.63 -15.48 -6.30
N GLN A 3 -22.09 -16.56 -5.64
CA GLN A 3 -21.19 -17.38 -4.82
C GLN A 3 -20.08 -18.05 -5.64
N ALA A 4 -20.35 -18.43 -6.86
CA ALA A 4 -19.35 -19.02 -7.76
C ALA A 4 -18.33 -17.97 -8.23
N ALA A 5 -18.76 -16.74 -8.53
CA ALA A 5 -17.88 -15.64 -8.90
C ALA A 5 -16.96 -15.21 -7.73
N ARG A 6 -17.51 -15.11 -6.52
CA ARG A 6 -16.72 -14.84 -5.29
C ARG A 6 -15.71 -15.95 -5.02
N ALA A 7 -16.11 -17.21 -5.11
CA ALA A 7 -15.20 -18.35 -4.93
C ALA A 7 -14.08 -18.36 -5.99
N ALA A 8 -14.39 -18.02 -7.25
CA ALA A 8 -13.39 -17.91 -8.31
C ALA A 8 -12.38 -16.78 -8.06
N LEU A 9 -12.85 -15.65 -7.55
CA LEU A 9 -11.98 -14.53 -7.19
C LEU A 9 -11.07 -14.86 -5.99
N GLU A 10 -11.62 -15.48 -4.95
CA GLU A 10 -10.85 -15.94 -3.79
C GLU A 10 -9.78 -16.96 -4.19
N HIS A 11 -10.12 -17.88 -5.08
CA HIS A 11 -9.17 -18.84 -5.63
C HIS A 11 -8.05 -18.17 -6.43
N ALA A 12 -8.39 -17.23 -7.31
CA ALA A 12 -7.41 -16.50 -8.12
C ALA A 12 -6.42 -15.67 -7.26
N VAL A 13 -6.92 -15.02 -6.21
CA VAL A 13 -6.08 -14.25 -5.27
C VAL A 13 -5.18 -15.16 -4.44
N THR A 14 -5.73 -16.28 -3.96
CA THR A 14 -4.95 -17.26 -3.18
C THR A 14 -3.84 -17.86 -4.04
N ASP A 15 -4.13 -18.20 -5.28
CA ASP A 15 -3.17 -18.76 -6.24
C ASP A 15 -2.06 -17.74 -6.58
N ARG A 16 -2.43 -16.48 -6.80
CA ARG A 16 -1.47 -15.37 -6.97
C ARG A 16 -0.54 -15.26 -5.77
N ARG A 17 -1.06 -15.30 -4.54
CA ARG A 17 -0.27 -15.19 -3.30
C ARG A 17 0.72 -16.36 -3.16
N ARG A 18 0.24 -17.60 -3.39
CA ARG A 18 1.09 -18.81 -3.33
C ARG A 18 2.19 -18.77 -4.38
N THR A 19 1.84 -18.39 -5.60
CA THR A 19 2.79 -18.32 -6.71
C THR A 19 3.84 -17.24 -6.50
N ARG A 20 3.47 -16.05 -6.00
CA ARG A 20 4.43 -14.98 -5.63
C ARG A 20 5.40 -15.43 -4.55
N ALA A 21 4.92 -16.10 -3.50
CA ALA A 21 5.78 -16.62 -2.44
C ALA A 21 6.77 -17.67 -2.96
N ARG A 22 6.34 -18.53 -3.91
CA ARG A 22 7.22 -19.49 -4.58
C ARG A 22 8.27 -18.79 -5.44
N MET A 23 7.86 -17.82 -6.26
CA MET A 23 8.75 -17.03 -7.12
C MET A 23 9.83 -16.30 -6.31
N GLN A 24 9.46 -15.74 -5.16
CA GLN A 24 10.41 -15.08 -4.28
C GLN A 24 11.47 -16.07 -3.77
N LYS A 25 11.05 -17.25 -3.30
CA LYS A 25 11.97 -18.31 -2.88
C LYS A 25 12.88 -18.77 -4.01
N GLU A 26 12.35 -18.95 -5.22
CA GLU A 26 13.12 -19.33 -6.42
C GLU A 26 14.14 -18.26 -6.80
N HIS A 27 13.74 -16.99 -6.72
CA HIS A 27 14.63 -15.84 -6.97
C HIS A 27 15.78 -15.80 -5.97
N ASP A 28 15.48 -15.90 -4.67
CA ASP A 28 16.50 -15.91 -3.61
C ASP A 28 17.46 -17.10 -3.75
N ALA A 29 16.92 -18.28 -4.09
CA ALA A 29 17.73 -19.47 -4.34
C ALA A 29 18.63 -19.31 -5.58
N ALA A 30 18.11 -18.71 -6.67
CA ALA A 30 18.89 -18.44 -7.88
C ALA A 30 20.00 -17.42 -7.62
N GLN A 31 19.74 -16.38 -6.84
CA GLN A 31 20.77 -15.43 -6.43
C GLN A 31 21.88 -16.05 -5.58
N ARG A 32 21.51 -16.89 -4.59
CA ARG A 32 22.49 -17.62 -3.76
C ARG A 32 23.36 -18.53 -4.60
N ARG A 33 22.76 -19.31 -5.52
CA ARG A 33 23.51 -20.21 -6.43
C ARG A 33 24.44 -19.43 -7.37
N SER A 34 23.97 -18.32 -7.94
CA SER A 34 24.78 -17.45 -8.78
C SER A 34 25.98 -16.88 -8.01
N ALA A 35 25.77 -16.37 -6.80
CA ALA A 35 26.84 -15.86 -5.95
C ALA A 35 27.86 -16.96 -5.55
N GLN A 36 27.38 -18.17 -5.26
CA GLN A 36 28.24 -19.31 -4.95
C GLN A 36 29.06 -19.73 -6.17
N THR A 37 28.45 -19.84 -7.36
CA THR A 37 29.13 -20.17 -8.61
C THR A 37 30.23 -19.16 -8.93
N LEU A 38 29.93 -17.85 -8.78
CA LEU A 38 30.90 -16.79 -9.02
C LEU A 38 32.12 -16.89 -8.08
N ARG A 39 31.91 -17.23 -6.80
CA ARG A 39 33.00 -17.46 -5.83
C ARG A 39 33.83 -18.70 -6.18
N THR A 40 33.18 -19.81 -6.54
CA THR A 40 33.84 -21.09 -6.84
C THR A 40 34.65 -21.03 -8.14
N VAL A 41 34.12 -20.34 -9.18
CA VAL A 41 34.82 -20.24 -10.48
C VAL A 41 36.18 -19.55 -10.37
N ASP A 42 36.36 -18.64 -9.41
CA ASP A 42 37.65 -17.97 -9.19
C ASP A 42 38.71 -18.90 -8.54
N THR A 43 38.28 -19.98 -7.88
CA THR A 43 39.16 -20.95 -7.25
C THR A 43 39.44 -22.17 -8.10
N LEU A 44 38.72 -22.36 -9.22
CA LEU A 44 38.92 -23.49 -10.11
C LEU A 44 40.14 -23.29 -11.04
N ASN A 45 40.93 -24.32 -11.20
CA ASN A 45 42.06 -24.33 -12.14
C ASN A 45 41.56 -24.70 -13.58
N ILE A 46 40.83 -23.76 -14.20
CA ILE A 46 40.26 -23.89 -15.57
C ILE A 46 40.80 -22.79 -16.48
N ALA A 47 40.76 -23.02 -17.79
CA ALA A 47 41.21 -22.08 -18.81
C ALA A 47 40.45 -20.73 -18.68
N SER A 48 41.12 -19.62 -18.97
CA SER A 48 40.58 -18.28 -18.90
C SER A 48 39.28 -18.11 -19.68
N PHE A 49 39.18 -18.70 -20.86
CA PHE A 49 38.00 -18.71 -21.72
C PHE A 49 36.79 -19.39 -21.06
N GLU A 50 37.01 -20.51 -20.41
CA GLU A 50 35.96 -21.25 -19.69
C GLU A 50 35.46 -20.47 -18.46
N ARG A 51 36.35 -19.78 -17.74
CA ARG A 51 35.95 -18.88 -16.65
C ARG A 51 34.99 -17.81 -17.12
N VAL A 52 35.26 -17.16 -18.25
CA VAL A 52 34.38 -16.12 -18.82
C VAL A 52 33.02 -16.69 -19.16
N LYS A 53 32.98 -17.88 -19.76
CA LYS A 53 31.74 -18.58 -20.13
C LYS A 53 30.88 -18.92 -18.89
N TYR A 54 31.49 -19.47 -17.83
CA TYR A 54 30.79 -19.81 -16.59
C TYR A 54 30.29 -18.57 -15.84
N LYS A 55 31.09 -17.49 -15.79
CA LYS A 55 30.67 -16.21 -15.21
C LYS A 55 29.54 -15.55 -15.99
N GLY A 56 29.56 -15.63 -17.32
CA GLY A 56 28.48 -15.16 -18.19
C GLY A 56 27.19 -15.90 -17.92
N ALA A 57 27.20 -17.21 -17.97
CA ALA A 57 26.02 -18.05 -17.71
C ALA A 57 25.45 -17.84 -16.29
N ALA A 58 26.32 -17.64 -15.29
CA ALA A 58 25.87 -17.36 -13.91
C ALA A 58 25.17 -16.00 -13.78
N LYS A 59 25.53 -14.99 -14.59
CA LYS A 59 24.88 -13.68 -14.61
C LYS A 59 23.57 -13.67 -15.41
N GLU A 60 23.45 -14.46 -16.47
CA GLU A 60 22.28 -14.48 -17.34
C GLU A 60 21.07 -15.22 -16.72
N ARG A 61 21.31 -16.29 -15.95
CA ARG A 61 20.25 -17.12 -15.34
C ARG A 61 19.27 -16.32 -14.47
N PRO A 62 19.70 -15.42 -13.57
CA PRO A 62 18.76 -14.60 -12.81
C PRO A 62 17.93 -13.64 -13.68
N GLY A 63 18.47 -13.18 -14.80
CA GLY A 63 17.78 -12.29 -15.73
C GLY A 63 16.63 -12.97 -16.49
N ALA A 64 16.85 -14.22 -16.95
CA ALA A 64 15.82 -15.02 -17.61
C ALA A 64 14.68 -15.36 -16.65
N LEU A 65 15.01 -15.77 -15.41
CA LEU A 65 14.03 -16.06 -14.36
C LEU A 65 13.18 -14.84 -14.02
N ARG A 66 13.78 -13.64 -13.95
CA ARG A 66 13.04 -12.38 -13.71
C ARG A 66 12.05 -12.07 -14.84
N ARG A 67 12.40 -12.32 -16.11
CA ARG A 67 11.47 -12.14 -17.24
C ARG A 67 10.29 -13.09 -17.13
N GLN A 68 10.55 -14.37 -16.90
CA GLN A 68 9.51 -15.38 -16.74
C GLN A 68 8.59 -15.05 -15.56
N HIS A 69 9.13 -14.65 -14.41
CA HIS A 69 8.34 -14.24 -13.24
C HIS A 69 7.49 -12.99 -13.52
N ARG A 70 7.99 -12.03 -14.32
CA ARG A 70 7.23 -10.84 -14.71
C ARG A 70 6.03 -11.19 -15.59
N GLU A 71 6.21 -12.05 -16.59
CA GLU A 71 5.13 -12.52 -17.45
C GLU A 71 4.07 -13.30 -16.67
N GLN A 72 4.51 -14.18 -15.78
CA GLN A 72 3.61 -14.97 -14.93
C GLN A 72 2.86 -14.09 -13.91
N ASN A 73 3.51 -13.07 -13.33
CA ASN A 73 2.83 -12.09 -12.49
C ASN A 73 1.80 -11.27 -13.28
N SER A 74 2.10 -10.89 -14.51
CA SER A 74 1.16 -10.17 -15.37
C SER A 74 -0.09 -11.01 -15.65
N SER A 75 0.05 -12.29 -15.98
CA SER A 75 -1.08 -13.19 -16.23
C SER A 75 -1.92 -13.43 -14.98
N LEU A 76 -1.29 -13.57 -13.80
CA LEU A 76 -2.00 -13.73 -12.53
C LEU A 76 -2.77 -12.46 -12.13
N ASN A 77 -2.19 -11.29 -12.38
CA ASN A 77 -2.88 -10.02 -12.15
C ASN A 77 -4.09 -9.86 -13.09
N ALA A 78 -3.94 -10.23 -14.37
CA ALA A 78 -5.05 -10.23 -15.33
C ALA A 78 -6.18 -11.19 -14.91
N ALA A 79 -5.84 -12.39 -14.43
CA ALA A 79 -6.83 -13.35 -13.94
C ALA A 79 -7.60 -12.84 -12.71
N VAL A 80 -6.92 -12.18 -11.77
CA VAL A 80 -7.57 -11.53 -10.62
C VAL A 80 -8.46 -10.40 -11.08
N GLN A 81 -8.02 -9.58 -12.03
CA GLN A 81 -8.82 -8.48 -12.58
C GLN A 81 -10.09 -8.99 -13.26
N GLN A 82 -9.99 -9.99 -14.13
CA GLN A 82 -11.16 -10.60 -14.77
C GLN A 82 -12.14 -11.22 -13.76
N ALA A 83 -11.61 -11.87 -12.70
CA ALA A 83 -12.46 -12.42 -11.66
C ALA A 83 -13.16 -11.31 -10.84
N ARG A 84 -12.51 -10.16 -10.64
CA ARG A 84 -13.10 -8.97 -10.01
C ARG A 84 -14.23 -8.38 -10.84
N GLU A 85 -14.02 -8.16 -12.13
CA GLU A 85 -15.04 -7.61 -13.05
C GLU A 85 -16.34 -8.44 -13.05
N ARG A 86 -16.24 -9.74 -12.82
CA ARG A 86 -17.40 -10.63 -12.69
C ARG A 86 -18.13 -10.51 -11.36
N VAL A 87 -17.49 -9.98 -10.32
CA VAL A 87 -18.08 -9.77 -8.97
C VAL A 87 -18.66 -8.35 -8.84
N GLU A 88 -18.27 -7.41 -9.70
CA GLU A 88 -18.55 -5.98 -9.60
C GLU A 88 -19.99 -5.51 -9.87
N GLU A 89 -20.99 -6.36 -9.84
CA GLU A 89 -22.40 -5.92 -9.84
C GLU A 89 -22.97 -5.61 -8.43
N GLU A 90 -22.14 -5.43 -7.42
CA GLU A 90 -22.63 -4.98 -6.11
C GLU A 90 -22.52 -3.47 -5.96
N THR A 91 -23.65 -2.87 -5.63
CA THR A 91 -23.90 -1.47 -5.33
C THR A 91 -22.70 -0.81 -4.64
N PRO A 92 -22.12 0.25 -5.20
CA PRO A 92 -21.03 0.94 -4.53
C PRO A 92 -21.51 1.45 -3.18
N VAL A 93 -20.83 1.07 -2.13
CA VAL A 93 -21.07 1.62 -0.80
C VAL A 93 -20.78 3.13 -0.87
N MET A 94 -21.82 3.94 -0.93
CA MET A 94 -21.68 5.39 -0.97
C MET A 94 -21.27 5.89 0.41
N PHE A 95 -19.97 5.94 0.66
CA PHE A 95 -19.44 6.65 1.82
C PHE A 95 -19.51 8.15 1.54
N THR A 96 -20.44 8.83 2.18
CA THR A 96 -20.36 10.29 2.29
C THR A 96 -19.37 10.62 3.42
N LEU A 97 -18.32 11.34 3.10
CA LEU A 97 -17.26 11.75 4.02
C LEU A 97 -17.18 13.28 4.05
N PRO A 98 -18.19 13.96 4.65
CA PRO A 98 -18.24 15.42 4.67
C PRO A 98 -17.03 15.97 5.44
N GLY A 99 -16.39 16.99 4.87
CA GLY A 99 -15.21 17.62 5.45
C GLY A 99 -13.88 17.00 4.99
N SER A 100 -13.91 15.85 4.32
CA SER A 100 -12.70 15.25 3.71
C SER A 100 -12.44 15.76 2.29
N GLU A 101 -13.34 16.53 1.71
CA GLU A 101 -13.20 17.04 0.36
C GLU A 101 -12.05 18.04 0.27
N VAL A 102 -11.30 17.93 -0.83
CA VAL A 102 -10.26 18.89 -1.21
C VAL A 102 -10.64 19.53 -2.52
N ALA A 103 -10.81 20.85 -2.51
CA ALA A 103 -11.12 21.59 -3.74
C ALA A 103 -9.96 21.47 -4.76
N ALA A 104 -10.29 21.43 -6.05
CA ALA A 104 -9.30 21.47 -7.12
C ALA A 104 -8.40 22.71 -6.96
N GLY A 105 -7.08 22.52 -6.97
CA GLY A 105 -6.11 23.59 -6.80
C GLY A 105 -5.86 24.05 -5.35
N LYS A 106 -6.58 23.51 -4.34
CA LYS A 106 -6.23 23.75 -2.94
C LYS A 106 -4.87 23.14 -2.64
N GLN A 107 -3.94 23.93 -2.11
CA GLN A 107 -2.64 23.44 -1.65
C GLN A 107 -2.85 22.51 -0.45
N VAL A 108 -2.40 21.27 -0.57
CA VAL A 108 -2.49 20.22 0.46
C VAL A 108 -1.15 20.07 1.17
N LEU A 109 -0.09 19.94 0.39
CA LEU A 109 1.27 19.70 0.88
C LEU A 109 2.27 20.43 -0.02
N VAL A 110 3.29 21.03 0.59
CA VAL A 110 4.47 21.57 -0.09
C VAL A 110 5.72 21.04 0.55
N VAL A 111 6.64 20.59 -0.26
CA VAL A 111 7.94 20.03 0.13
C VAL A 111 9.01 20.83 -0.59
N GLU A 112 9.91 21.48 0.15
CA GLU A 112 10.97 22.32 -0.39
C GLU A 112 12.33 21.79 0.05
N SER A 113 13.14 21.36 -0.92
CA SER A 113 14.53 20.87 -0.74
C SER A 113 14.69 19.81 0.36
N LEU A 114 13.66 18.93 0.50
CA LEU A 114 13.62 17.90 1.53
C LEU A 114 14.71 16.86 1.30
N GLN A 115 15.51 16.62 2.31
CA GLN A 115 16.42 15.48 2.40
C GLN A 115 16.02 14.63 3.60
N LEU A 116 15.87 13.34 3.37
CA LEU A 116 15.58 12.38 4.43
C LEU A 116 16.87 11.98 5.13
N ASP A 117 16.78 11.76 6.44
CA ASP A 117 17.88 11.16 7.20
C ASP A 117 18.12 9.72 6.70
N HIS A 118 19.36 9.32 6.62
CA HIS A 118 19.79 7.98 6.16
C HIS A 118 19.48 7.60 4.69
N ALA A 119 18.92 8.49 3.88
CA ALA A 119 18.74 8.26 2.45
C ALA A 119 19.58 9.26 1.64
N PRO A 120 20.69 8.86 1.01
CA PRO A 120 21.48 9.73 0.14
C PRO A 120 20.71 9.98 -1.16
N ALA A 121 19.72 10.85 -1.10
CA ALA A 121 18.87 11.23 -2.22
C ALA A 121 19.11 12.69 -2.58
N ALA A 122 18.87 13.02 -3.85
CA ALA A 122 18.77 14.43 -4.25
C ALA A 122 17.61 15.10 -3.49
N PRO A 123 17.73 16.40 -3.15
CA PRO A 123 16.67 17.13 -2.47
C PRO A 123 15.35 17.04 -3.22
N LEU A 124 14.29 16.66 -2.52
CA LEU A 124 12.96 16.55 -3.09
C LEU A 124 12.24 17.90 -3.04
N ASN A 125 11.81 18.39 -4.21
CA ASN A 125 10.88 19.51 -4.34
C ASN A 125 9.60 18.97 -4.96
N TRP A 126 8.50 19.10 -4.23
CA TRP A 126 7.24 18.51 -4.64
C TRP A 126 6.04 19.16 -3.95
N ARG A 127 4.86 19.08 -4.58
CA ARG A 127 3.63 19.60 -4.00
C ARG A 127 2.43 18.73 -4.37
N ILE A 128 1.43 18.75 -3.52
CA ILE A 128 0.11 18.17 -3.76
C ILE A 128 -0.90 19.31 -3.81
N ASP A 129 -1.57 19.46 -4.94
CA ASP A 129 -2.64 20.43 -5.14
C ASP A 129 -3.95 19.71 -5.48
N GLY A 130 -5.00 19.96 -4.72
CA GLY A 130 -6.28 19.30 -4.90
C GLY A 130 -6.28 17.82 -4.46
N PRO A 131 -7.29 17.02 -4.87
CA PRO A 131 -7.49 15.64 -4.44
C PRO A 131 -6.64 14.65 -5.24
N MET A 132 -5.33 14.91 -5.33
CA MET A 132 -4.40 14.02 -6.02
C MET A 132 -4.33 12.66 -5.34
N ARG A 133 -4.31 11.59 -6.14
CA ARG A 133 -4.14 10.21 -5.69
C ARG A 133 -2.81 9.67 -6.20
N ILE A 134 -1.87 9.43 -5.30
CA ILE A 134 -0.47 9.25 -5.64
C ILE A 134 0.02 7.89 -5.16
N ALA A 135 0.59 7.10 -6.07
CA ALA A 135 1.35 5.90 -5.69
C ALA A 135 2.79 6.27 -5.33
N LEU A 136 3.25 5.88 -4.15
CA LEU A 136 4.65 5.97 -3.76
C LEU A 136 5.34 4.64 -4.08
N LYS A 137 6.24 4.66 -5.08
CA LYS A 137 6.87 3.45 -5.63
C LYS A 137 8.39 3.46 -5.43
N GLY A 138 8.96 2.32 -5.08
CA GLY A 138 10.41 2.17 -4.94
C GLY A 138 10.80 0.85 -4.28
N PRO A 139 12.06 0.46 -4.36
CA PRO A 139 12.56 -0.75 -3.70
C PRO A 139 12.44 -0.66 -2.17
N ASN A 140 12.56 -1.80 -1.49
CA ASN A 140 12.60 -1.81 -0.04
C ASN A 140 13.87 -1.08 0.44
N GLY A 141 13.72 -0.28 1.49
CA GLY A 141 14.82 0.50 2.07
C GLY A 141 15.13 1.84 1.35
N CYS A 142 14.37 2.24 0.30
CA CYS A 142 14.58 3.55 -0.33
C CYS A 142 13.99 4.74 0.44
N GLY A 143 13.41 4.51 1.62
CA GLY A 143 12.90 5.59 2.48
C GLY A 143 11.41 5.91 2.30
N LYS A 144 10.55 5.02 1.76
CA LYS A 144 9.11 5.26 1.60
C LYS A 144 8.42 5.59 2.93
N THR A 145 8.57 4.73 3.92
CA THR A 145 8.00 4.92 5.27
C THR A 145 8.56 6.16 5.94
N THR A 146 9.87 6.38 5.84
CA THR A 146 10.53 7.59 6.36
C THR A 146 9.96 8.85 5.72
N LEU A 147 9.77 8.85 4.38
CA LEU A 147 9.14 9.97 3.69
C LEU A 147 7.73 10.23 4.23
N LEU A 148 6.86 9.19 4.33
CA LEU A 148 5.51 9.36 4.85
C LEU A 148 5.49 9.96 6.26
N LYS A 149 6.35 9.48 7.15
CA LYS A 149 6.47 9.98 8.53
C LYS A 149 7.02 11.40 8.59
N THR A 150 8.03 11.71 7.77
CA THR A 150 8.59 13.07 7.68
C THR A 150 7.57 14.09 7.18
N LEU A 151 6.73 13.71 6.18
CA LEU A 151 5.65 14.57 5.69
C LEU A 151 4.62 14.93 6.77
N LEU A 152 4.48 14.09 7.79
CA LEU A 152 3.60 14.31 8.94
C LEU A 152 4.29 14.94 10.16
N GLY A 153 5.59 15.19 10.07
CA GLY A 153 6.39 15.67 11.20
C GLY A 153 6.63 14.63 12.30
N LEU A 154 6.38 13.34 12.03
CA LEU A 154 6.63 12.23 12.96
C LEU A 154 8.12 11.83 12.99
N GLU A 155 8.85 12.12 11.93
CA GLU A 155 10.30 11.98 11.84
C GLU A 155 10.90 13.31 11.34
N GLN A 156 12.08 13.64 11.82
CA GLN A 156 12.78 14.86 11.40
C GLN A 156 13.43 14.66 10.04
N ALA A 157 13.38 15.70 9.21
CA ALA A 157 14.17 15.75 7.98
C ALA A 157 15.63 16.09 8.30
N ALA A 158 16.57 15.61 7.49
CA ALA A 158 17.97 16.04 7.55
C ALA A 158 18.11 17.52 7.13
N SER A 159 17.32 17.95 6.14
CA SER A 159 17.20 19.35 5.72
C SER A 159 15.93 19.57 4.91
N GLY A 160 15.59 20.84 4.65
CA GLY A 160 14.42 21.25 3.89
C GLY A 160 13.18 21.45 4.74
N ASP A 161 12.10 21.87 4.10
CA ASP A 161 10.84 22.22 4.75
C ASP A 161 9.67 21.39 4.21
N VAL A 162 8.75 21.04 5.12
CA VAL A 162 7.45 20.40 4.81
C VAL A 162 6.34 21.26 5.38
N ARG A 163 5.42 21.70 4.52
CA ARG A 163 4.22 22.44 4.93
C ARG A 163 2.97 21.68 4.57
N LEU A 164 2.29 21.19 5.58
CA LEU A 164 1.00 20.54 5.48
C LEU A 164 -0.11 21.54 5.76
N SER A 165 -0.99 21.78 4.79
CA SER A 165 -2.05 22.82 4.86
C SER A 165 -3.43 22.27 5.19
N VAL A 166 -3.55 20.96 5.43
CA VAL A 166 -4.82 20.26 5.67
C VAL A 166 -4.67 19.24 6.79
N SER A 167 -5.80 18.78 7.33
CA SER A 167 -5.81 17.65 8.27
C SER A 167 -5.37 16.38 7.56
N ALA A 168 -4.36 15.70 8.10
CA ALA A 168 -3.85 14.45 7.55
C ALA A 168 -4.02 13.29 8.53
N ALA A 169 -4.05 12.08 7.99
CA ALA A 169 -4.04 10.86 8.77
C ALA A 169 -3.09 9.84 8.16
N TYR A 170 -2.48 9.04 9.02
CA TYR A 170 -1.54 8.01 8.68
C TYR A 170 -2.04 6.65 9.13
N LEU A 171 -2.10 5.72 8.22
CA LEU A 171 -2.36 4.32 8.51
C LEU A 171 -1.10 3.52 8.16
N ASP A 172 -0.37 3.17 9.20
CA ASP A 172 0.81 2.32 9.10
C ASP A 172 0.42 0.83 9.13
N GLN A 173 1.35 0.00 8.73
CA GLN A 173 1.18 -1.46 8.71
C GLN A 173 0.84 -2.04 10.10
N HIS A 174 1.26 -1.41 11.18
CA HIS A 174 1.10 -1.89 12.55
C HIS A 174 0.00 -1.18 13.33
N LEU A 175 -0.62 -0.15 12.74
CA LEU A 175 -1.66 0.67 13.37
C LEU A 175 -1.21 1.24 14.72
N THR A 176 0.03 1.71 14.80
CA THR A 176 0.69 2.15 16.04
C THR A 176 -0.01 3.34 16.71
N GLN A 177 -0.87 4.04 16.00
CA GLN A 177 -1.62 5.19 16.53
C GLN A 177 -2.92 4.79 17.26
N LEU A 178 -3.28 3.51 17.30
CA LEU A 178 -4.48 3.02 17.93
C LEU A 178 -4.15 2.30 19.25
N ASP A 179 -4.94 2.60 20.28
CA ASP A 179 -4.93 1.81 21.50
C ASP A 179 -5.69 0.50 21.27
N LEU A 180 -4.94 -0.59 21.20
CA LEU A 180 -5.49 -1.92 20.93
C LEU A 180 -6.37 -2.47 22.06
N SER A 181 -6.36 -1.85 23.24
CA SER A 181 -7.23 -2.23 24.37
C SER A 181 -8.65 -1.69 24.23
N LEU A 182 -8.85 -0.67 23.41
CA LEU A 182 -10.13 -0.04 23.15
C LEU A 182 -10.87 -0.69 21.97
N SER A 183 -12.19 -0.60 21.96
CA SER A 183 -13.03 -0.96 20.81
C SER A 183 -13.06 0.17 19.78
N VAL A 184 -13.48 -0.14 18.54
CA VAL A 184 -13.65 0.90 17.51
C VAL A 184 -14.70 1.94 17.92
N MET A 185 -15.76 1.52 18.61
CA MET A 185 -16.77 2.45 19.14
C MET A 185 -16.19 3.38 20.20
N ALA A 186 -15.34 2.85 21.08
CA ALA A 186 -14.67 3.68 22.10
C ALA A 186 -13.69 4.68 21.46
N HIS A 187 -12.91 4.26 20.45
CA HIS A 187 -12.04 5.15 19.69
C HIS A 187 -12.83 6.29 19.05
N LEU A 188 -13.90 5.96 18.33
CA LEU A 188 -14.73 6.97 17.65
C LEU A 188 -15.38 7.93 18.63
N SER A 189 -15.74 7.45 19.83
CA SER A 189 -16.26 8.30 20.90
C SER A 189 -15.19 9.26 21.44
N LEU A 190 -13.94 8.81 21.59
CA LEU A 190 -12.82 9.65 22.03
C LEU A 190 -12.44 10.72 21.00
N GLU A 191 -12.61 10.42 19.72
CA GLU A 191 -12.35 11.33 18.58
C GLU A 191 -13.51 12.32 18.34
N ASP A 192 -14.48 12.40 19.26
CA ASP A 192 -15.64 13.29 19.18
C ASP A 192 -16.35 13.21 17.82
N THR A 193 -16.55 11.99 17.31
CA THR A 193 -17.22 11.80 16.01
C THR A 193 -18.56 12.55 15.95
N PRO A 194 -18.87 13.24 14.86
CA PRO A 194 -20.16 13.92 14.70
C PRO A 194 -21.32 12.99 14.40
N LEU A 195 -21.06 11.68 14.23
CA LEU A 195 -22.05 10.69 13.85
C LEU A 195 -22.72 10.10 15.08
N ASP A 196 -24.04 9.92 15.02
CA ASP A 196 -24.76 9.15 16.03
C ASP A 196 -24.39 7.66 16.00
N GLU A 197 -24.63 6.97 17.10
CA GLU A 197 -24.25 5.55 17.25
C GLU A 197 -24.92 4.64 16.22
N GLY A 198 -26.19 4.90 15.85
CA GLY A 198 -26.92 4.09 14.87
C GLY A 198 -26.29 4.19 13.48
N LEU A 199 -25.95 5.41 13.08
CA LEU A 199 -25.28 5.67 11.80
C LEU A 199 -23.86 5.09 11.78
N LEU A 200 -23.11 5.21 12.89
CA LEU A 200 -21.79 4.60 13.04
C LEU A 200 -21.85 3.08 12.85
N ARG A 201 -22.77 2.41 13.54
CA ARG A 201 -22.95 0.96 13.41
C ARG A 201 -23.30 0.55 11.98
N THR A 202 -24.14 1.34 11.31
CA THR A 202 -24.49 1.11 9.90
C THR A 202 -23.25 1.23 9.00
N ARG A 203 -22.46 2.28 9.17
CA ARG A 203 -21.22 2.49 8.39
C ARG A 203 -20.15 1.44 8.69
N LEU A 204 -20.00 1.04 9.95
CA LEU A 204 -19.08 -0.05 10.33
C LEU A 204 -19.50 -1.39 9.70
N ALA A 205 -20.82 -1.66 9.65
CA ALA A 205 -21.33 -2.85 8.94
C ALA A 205 -21.03 -2.81 7.44
N GLN A 206 -21.07 -1.63 6.81
CA GLN A 206 -20.66 -1.44 5.41
C GLN A 206 -19.16 -1.73 5.19
N LEU A 207 -18.31 -1.46 6.19
CA LEU A 207 -16.91 -1.92 6.22
C LEU A 207 -16.77 -3.40 6.58
N GLN A 208 -17.88 -4.14 6.64
CA GLN A 208 -17.90 -5.54 7.06
C GLN A 208 -17.37 -5.76 8.50
N LEU A 209 -17.53 -4.77 9.37
CA LEU A 209 -17.37 -4.93 10.81
C LEU A 209 -18.74 -5.18 11.42
N GLY A 210 -19.01 -6.45 11.74
CA GLY A 210 -20.29 -6.89 12.32
C GLY A 210 -20.55 -6.31 13.72
N ALA A 211 -21.83 -6.34 14.12
CA ALA A 211 -22.26 -5.80 15.43
C ALA A 211 -21.56 -6.48 16.62
N ASP A 212 -21.16 -7.73 16.48
CA ASP A 212 -20.38 -8.50 17.44
C ASP A 212 -18.91 -8.04 17.57
N LYS A 213 -18.38 -7.37 16.54
CA LYS A 213 -16.98 -6.94 16.46
C LYS A 213 -16.76 -5.51 16.94
N VAL A 214 -17.73 -4.64 16.74
CA VAL A 214 -17.54 -3.19 16.97
C VAL A 214 -17.35 -2.80 18.46
N THR A 215 -17.75 -3.69 19.37
CA THR A 215 -17.58 -3.52 20.81
C THR A 215 -16.38 -4.27 21.41
N LEU A 216 -15.74 -5.13 20.61
CA LEU A 216 -14.56 -5.87 21.06
C LEU A 216 -13.32 -4.96 21.07
N PRO A 217 -12.35 -5.21 21.96
CA PRO A 217 -11.04 -4.58 21.88
C PRO A 217 -10.38 -4.85 20.53
N LEU A 218 -9.68 -3.87 19.96
CA LEU A 218 -8.99 -4.02 18.68
C LEU A 218 -7.98 -5.17 18.69
N SER A 219 -7.41 -5.50 19.84
CA SER A 219 -6.51 -6.65 20.02
C SER A 219 -7.18 -7.99 19.73
N ALA A 220 -8.50 -8.10 19.92
CA ALA A 220 -9.27 -9.32 19.67
C ALA A 220 -9.69 -9.47 18.19
N LEU A 221 -9.52 -8.44 17.38
CA LEU A 221 -9.88 -8.44 15.97
C LEU A 221 -8.76 -9.07 15.12
N SER A 222 -9.14 -9.66 13.97
CA SER A 222 -8.18 -10.05 12.94
C SER A 222 -7.45 -8.83 12.37
N GLY A 223 -6.32 -9.05 11.67
CA GLY A 223 -5.57 -7.95 11.04
C GLY A 223 -6.42 -7.11 10.09
N GLY A 224 -7.27 -7.75 9.28
CA GLY A 224 -8.18 -7.07 8.37
C GLY A 224 -9.28 -6.29 9.08
N GLU A 225 -9.87 -6.84 10.14
CA GLU A 225 -10.87 -6.15 10.95
C GLU A 225 -10.27 -4.95 11.68
N ARG A 226 -9.04 -5.08 12.20
CA ARG A 226 -8.32 -3.97 12.82
C ARG A 226 -8.06 -2.82 11.85
N LEU A 227 -7.65 -3.13 10.62
CA LEU A 227 -7.42 -2.09 9.62
C LEU A 227 -8.73 -1.39 9.21
N LYS A 228 -9.85 -2.14 9.09
CA LYS A 228 -11.17 -1.54 8.85
C LYS A 228 -11.58 -0.62 10.00
N ALA A 229 -11.33 -1.02 11.24
CA ALA A 229 -11.56 -0.20 12.42
C ALA A 229 -10.68 1.06 12.42
N ALA A 230 -9.39 0.91 12.09
CA ALA A 230 -8.46 2.03 11.96
C ALA A 230 -8.92 3.04 10.90
N LEU A 231 -9.33 2.54 9.73
CA LEU A 231 -9.87 3.37 8.65
C LEU A 231 -11.14 4.10 9.11
N ALA A 232 -12.03 3.44 9.83
CA ALA A 232 -13.23 4.05 10.41
C ALA A 232 -12.87 5.21 11.35
N CYS A 233 -11.91 5.01 12.26
CA CYS A 233 -11.44 6.05 13.18
C CYS A 233 -10.89 7.26 12.43
N VAL A 234 -10.18 7.05 11.34
CA VAL A 234 -9.61 8.14 10.54
C VAL A 234 -10.66 8.89 9.72
N LEU A 235 -11.63 8.17 9.14
CA LEU A 235 -12.63 8.75 8.24
C LEU A 235 -13.76 9.47 8.99
N TRP A 236 -14.10 9.04 10.22
CA TRP A 236 -15.27 9.53 10.93
C TRP A 236 -14.96 10.27 12.23
N ARG A 237 -13.73 10.72 12.40
CA ARG A 237 -13.36 11.63 13.49
C ARG A 237 -13.95 13.03 13.30
N ARG A 238 -13.96 13.83 14.36
CA ARG A 238 -14.50 15.21 14.35
C ARG A 238 -13.86 16.10 13.28
N GLU A 239 -12.54 16.01 13.13
CA GLU A 239 -11.80 16.71 12.08
C GLU A 239 -11.41 15.71 10.99
N PRO A 240 -12.25 15.54 9.96
CA PRO A 240 -11.99 14.56 8.91
C PRO A 240 -10.64 14.79 8.21
N ALA A 241 -9.95 13.72 7.91
CA ALA A 241 -8.72 13.81 7.15
C ALA A 241 -9.02 14.28 5.73
N GLN A 242 -8.23 15.22 5.23
CA GLN A 242 -8.22 15.67 3.83
C GLN A 242 -7.04 15.10 3.05
N LEU A 243 -6.02 14.57 3.74
CA LEU A 243 -4.91 13.80 3.18
C LEU A 243 -4.79 12.47 3.91
N LEU A 244 -4.81 11.36 3.18
CA LEU A 244 -4.51 10.04 3.70
C LEU A 244 -3.13 9.59 3.25
N LEU A 245 -2.31 9.15 4.21
CA LEU A 245 -1.03 8.49 3.96
C LEU A 245 -1.18 7.02 4.38
N LEU A 246 -0.96 6.11 3.44
CA LEU A 246 -1.17 4.68 3.62
C LEU A 246 0.14 3.93 3.38
N ASP A 247 0.61 3.19 4.37
CA ASP A 247 1.85 2.41 4.28
C ASP A 247 1.55 0.92 4.33
N GLU A 248 1.55 0.28 3.14
CA GLU A 248 1.26 -1.15 2.94
C GLU A 248 -0.06 -1.62 3.58
N PRO A 249 -1.20 -0.92 3.35
CA PRO A 249 -2.44 -1.19 4.06
C PRO A 249 -3.04 -2.57 3.78
N THR A 250 -2.64 -3.24 2.70
CA THR A 250 -3.20 -4.55 2.32
C THR A 250 -2.33 -5.74 2.73
N ASN A 251 -1.23 -5.50 3.43
CA ASN A 251 -0.36 -6.59 3.87
C ASN A 251 -1.11 -7.52 4.84
N HIS A 252 -1.04 -8.82 4.56
CA HIS A 252 -1.65 -9.87 5.37
C HIS A 252 -3.19 -9.88 5.43
N LEU A 253 -3.89 -9.11 4.58
CA LEU A 253 -5.33 -9.12 4.50
C LEU A 253 -5.86 -10.28 3.65
N ASP A 254 -7.06 -10.76 4.02
CA ASP A 254 -7.87 -11.57 3.12
C ASP A 254 -8.50 -10.72 2.01
N LEU A 255 -9.07 -11.39 1.02
CA LEU A 255 -9.66 -10.74 -0.14
C LEU A 255 -10.84 -9.83 0.23
N ALA A 256 -11.74 -10.32 1.09
CA ALA A 256 -12.96 -9.58 1.47
C ALA A 256 -12.58 -8.28 2.20
N SER A 257 -11.60 -8.34 3.10
CA SER A 257 -11.08 -7.16 3.79
C SER A 257 -10.41 -6.18 2.82
N THR A 258 -9.62 -6.68 1.87
CA THR A 258 -8.98 -5.85 0.83
C THR A 258 -10.01 -5.11 -0.01
N GLN A 259 -11.08 -5.79 -0.46
CA GLN A 259 -12.15 -5.19 -1.26
C GLN A 259 -12.94 -4.13 -0.48
N ALA A 260 -13.26 -4.40 0.79
CA ALA A 260 -13.97 -3.43 1.62
C ALA A 260 -13.15 -2.14 1.82
N ILE A 261 -11.85 -2.27 2.06
CA ILE A 261 -10.94 -1.14 2.21
C ILE A 261 -10.75 -0.40 0.88
N GLU A 262 -10.56 -1.12 -0.22
CA GLU A 262 -10.47 -0.56 -1.57
C GLU A 262 -11.69 0.28 -1.91
N SER A 263 -12.91 -0.26 -1.65
CA SER A 263 -14.16 0.46 -1.88
C SER A 263 -14.27 1.73 -1.05
N ALA A 264 -13.89 1.68 0.23
CA ALA A 264 -13.90 2.84 1.11
C ALA A 264 -12.89 3.91 0.66
N LEU A 265 -11.67 3.50 0.30
CA LEU A 265 -10.62 4.41 -0.18
C LEU A 265 -10.92 4.96 -1.57
N ALA A 266 -11.54 4.18 -2.46
CA ALA A 266 -11.98 4.64 -3.78
C ALA A 266 -13.02 5.77 -3.67
N ALA A 267 -13.86 5.73 -2.64
CA ALA A 267 -14.86 6.76 -2.34
C ALA A 267 -14.30 7.99 -1.59
N PHE A 268 -13.07 7.92 -1.08
CA PHE A 268 -12.46 9.03 -0.35
C PHE A 268 -12.25 10.25 -1.25
N PRO A 269 -12.80 11.45 -0.90
CA PRO A 269 -12.78 12.62 -1.77
C PRO A 269 -11.54 13.51 -1.60
N GLY A 270 -10.67 13.20 -0.66
CA GLY A 270 -9.45 13.94 -0.36
C GLY A 270 -8.24 13.48 -1.19
N ALA A 271 -7.08 14.05 -0.85
CA ALA A 271 -5.80 13.64 -1.41
C ALA A 271 -5.30 12.34 -0.73
N MET A 272 -4.54 11.55 -1.47
CA MET A 272 -4.06 10.26 -0.98
C MET A 272 -2.63 9.98 -1.47
N LEU A 273 -1.79 9.49 -0.56
CA LEU A 273 -0.45 8.98 -0.87
C LEU A 273 -0.35 7.55 -0.36
N VAL A 274 -0.12 6.60 -1.27
CA VAL A 274 -0.22 5.17 -0.98
C VAL A 274 1.07 4.45 -1.32
N VAL A 275 1.61 3.72 -0.36
CA VAL A 275 2.62 2.68 -0.56
C VAL A 275 1.92 1.35 -0.60
N SER A 276 2.03 0.62 -1.67
CA SER A 276 1.60 -0.77 -1.76
C SER A 276 2.36 -1.53 -2.83
N HIS A 277 2.59 -2.80 -2.58
CA HIS A 277 3.10 -3.75 -3.56
C HIS A 277 1.98 -4.52 -4.29
N ASP A 278 0.73 -4.31 -3.93
CA ASP A 278 -0.44 -4.91 -4.59
C ASP A 278 -0.93 -4.01 -5.73
N GLU A 279 -0.47 -4.32 -6.96
CA GLU A 279 -0.88 -3.55 -8.14
C GLU A 279 -2.38 -3.60 -8.41
N ALA A 280 -3.06 -4.69 -8.06
CA ALA A 280 -4.50 -4.79 -8.25
C ALA A 280 -5.25 -3.86 -7.28
N PHE A 281 -4.80 -3.77 -6.03
CA PHE A 281 -5.30 -2.78 -5.08
C PHE A 281 -5.05 -1.34 -5.56
N LEU A 282 -3.83 -1.04 -6.03
CA LEU A 282 -3.52 0.30 -6.55
C LEU A 282 -4.39 0.70 -7.74
N GLN A 283 -4.73 -0.23 -8.64
CA GLN A 283 -5.64 0.02 -9.77
C GLN A 283 -7.04 0.39 -9.30
N GLY A 284 -7.57 -0.28 -8.26
CA GLY A 284 -8.89 0.02 -7.69
C GLY A 284 -8.98 1.41 -7.05
N LEU A 285 -7.86 1.99 -6.63
CA LEU A 285 -7.82 3.31 -6.00
C LEU A 285 -7.90 4.49 -6.97
N LYS A 286 -7.97 4.27 -8.28
CA LYS A 286 -8.04 5.32 -9.32
C LYS A 286 -6.92 6.35 -9.18
N LEU A 287 -5.68 5.88 -9.04
CA LEU A 287 -4.51 6.73 -8.88
C LEU A 287 -4.30 7.64 -10.09
N THR A 288 -3.89 8.87 -9.84
CA THR A 288 -3.66 9.89 -10.88
C THR A 288 -2.18 10.15 -11.12
N HIS A 289 -1.34 9.93 -10.11
CA HIS A 289 0.08 10.26 -10.15
C HIS A 289 0.92 9.16 -9.52
N SER A 290 2.21 9.20 -9.79
CA SER A 290 3.21 8.40 -9.09
C SER A 290 4.38 9.24 -8.63
N LEU A 291 4.88 8.96 -7.42
CA LEU A 291 6.16 9.41 -6.91
C LEU A 291 7.06 8.18 -6.83
N ALA A 292 7.96 8.04 -7.77
CA ALA A 292 8.77 6.84 -7.93
C ALA A 292 10.25 7.09 -7.61
N TRP A 293 10.84 6.21 -6.82
CA TRP A 293 12.28 6.19 -6.62
C TRP A 293 12.99 5.61 -7.84
N ARG A 294 13.89 6.39 -8.43
CA ARG A 294 14.73 5.96 -9.56
C ARG A 294 16.17 6.36 -9.29
N GLU A 295 17.07 5.41 -9.45
CA GLU A 295 18.51 5.61 -9.17
C GLU A 295 18.76 6.13 -7.75
N THR A 296 18.81 7.44 -7.54
CA THR A 296 19.08 8.10 -6.26
C THR A 296 18.12 9.26 -5.97
N SER A 297 16.98 9.33 -6.66
CA SER A 297 16.05 10.46 -6.52
C SER A 297 14.58 10.05 -6.66
N TRP A 298 13.70 10.88 -6.12
CA TRP A 298 12.27 10.77 -6.28
C TRP A 298 11.80 11.49 -7.53
N HIS A 299 11.01 10.84 -8.36
CA HIS A 299 10.45 11.40 -9.60
C HIS A 299 8.94 11.39 -9.54
N PHE A 300 8.35 12.57 -9.65
CA PHE A 300 6.91 12.77 -9.70
C PHE A 300 6.44 12.79 -11.15
N SER A 301 5.38 12.05 -11.47
CA SER A 301 4.81 11.97 -12.80
C SER A 301 3.31 11.64 -12.76
N LEU A 302 2.59 12.01 -13.82
CA LEU A 302 1.25 11.49 -14.11
C LEU A 302 1.33 9.98 -14.40
N LEU A 303 0.27 9.23 -14.05
CA LEU A 303 0.10 7.80 -14.38
C LEU A 303 -0.59 7.63 -15.72
#